data_f7fb45b03f6427913ca34a6f72e3d80f
#
_entry.id   f7fb45b03f6427913ca34a6f72e3d80f
#
_cell.length_a   1.000
_cell.length_b   1.000
_cell.length_c   1.000
_cell.angle_alpha   90.00
_cell.angle_beta   90.00
_cell.angle_gamma   90.00
#
_symmetry.space_group_name_H-M   'P 1'
#
loop_
_entity.id
_entity.type
_entity.pdbx_description
1 polymer ?
#
loop_
_entity_poly.entity_id
_entity_poly.type
_entity_poly.pdbx_seq_one_letter_code
_entity_poly.pdbx_strand_id
1 'polypeptide(L)'
;MSVGQLAAMDLRLAGRLVVSCQPIDHGPLDSADVVRRFAMAAMLGGAGAVRIEGAPRVAAVRGAIDAPIIGIVKRDLPDYPIRITPFLRDVDALIAAGADIVALDATSRARPETVASLLDAIRRGGALAMADCSCEEDAAAAHALGFDIIGTTLSGYTGGAVPPAPDFALITRVAAFAPRVMAEGRIHTPQQVRQARAAGAWAVTVGTAITRTELVTQWFAEAMV
;
A
#
# COMPACT_ATOMS: atom_id res chain seq x y z
N MET A 1 -1.66 -0.03 -20.91
CA MET A 1 -0.32 -0.39 -20.38
C MET A 1 0.36 -1.44 -21.27
N SER A 2 1.68 -1.40 -21.38
CA SER A 2 2.41 -2.42 -22.13
C SER A 2 2.73 -3.64 -21.25
N VAL A 3 2.69 -4.85 -21.81
CA VAL A 3 3.11 -6.09 -21.15
C VAL A 3 4.54 -5.97 -20.58
N GLY A 4 5.38 -5.15 -21.21
CA GLY A 4 6.75 -4.88 -20.76
C GLY A 4 6.83 -4.12 -19.42
N GLN A 5 5.89 -3.23 -19.12
CA GLN A 5 5.88 -2.48 -17.86
C GLN A 5 5.57 -3.37 -16.65
N LEU A 6 4.60 -4.29 -16.79
CA LEU A 6 4.29 -5.27 -15.77
C LEU A 6 5.44 -6.26 -15.53
N ALA A 7 6.06 -6.75 -16.60
CA ALA A 7 7.23 -7.65 -16.50
C ALA A 7 8.41 -6.96 -15.79
N ALA A 8 8.68 -5.69 -16.10
CA ALA A 8 9.72 -4.92 -15.41
C ALA A 8 9.40 -4.73 -13.91
N MET A 9 8.12 -4.55 -13.58
CA MET A 9 7.69 -4.44 -12.18
C MET A 9 7.81 -5.78 -11.44
N ASP A 10 7.49 -6.90 -12.09
CA ASP A 10 7.69 -8.24 -11.52
C ASP A 10 9.15 -8.49 -11.16
N LEU A 11 10.10 -8.12 -12.02
CA LEU A 11 11.54 -8.24 -11.72
C LEU A 11 11.98 -7.44 -10.50
N ARG A 12 11.31 -6.31 -10.21
CA ARG A 12 11.67 -5.43 -9.09
C ARG A 12 10.97 -5.78 -7.79
N LEU A 13 9.76 -6.34 -7.84
CA LEU A 13 8.89 -6.50 -6.67
C LEU A 13 8.55 -7.95 -6.31
N ALA A 14 8.58 -8.90 -7.24
CA ALA A 14 8.25 -10.29 -6.93
C ALA A 14 9.19 -10.83 -5.84
N GLY A 15 8.62 -11.29 -4.72
CA GLY A 15 9.39 -11.79 -3.58
C GLY A 15 10.07 -10.72 -2.73
N ARG A 16 9.81 -9.44 -2.97
CA ARG A 16 10.46 -8.33 -2.26
C ARG A 16 9.59 -7.74 -1.17
N LEU A 17 10.27 -7.04 -0.25
CA LEU A 17 9.65 -6.22 0.78
C LEU A 17 9.34 -4.84 0.20
N VAL A 18 8.15 -4.34 0.49
CA VAL A 18 7.78 -2.93 0.34
C VAL A 18 7.77 -2.28 1.73
N VAL A 19 8.39 -1.12 1.88
CA VAL A 19 8.32 -0.39 3.15
C VAL A 19 7.32 0.75 3.03
N SER A 20 6.28 0.73 3.87
CA SER A 20 5.30 1.81 3.97
C SER A 20 5.87 2.92 4.87
N CYS A 21 6.34 4.02 4.26
CA CYS A 21 6.91 5.16 4.96
C CYS A 21 5.81 6.18 5.26
N GLN A 22 4.99 5.89 6.26
CA GLN A 22 3.86 6.70 6.69
C GLN A 22 3.94 6.94 8.21
N PRO A 23 4.59 8.03 8.64
CA PRO A 23 4.63 8.42 10.04
C PRO A 23 3.22 8.70 10.57
N ILE A 24 3.11 8.86 11.88
CA ILE A 24 1.85 9.27 12.53
C ILE A 24 1.57 10.72 12.15
N ASP A 25 0.35 10.98 11.67
CA ASP A 25 -0.11 12.32 11.27
C ASP A 25 0.09 13.31 12.43
N HIS A 26 0.66 14.47 12.14
CA HIS A 26 1.01 15.52 13.12
C HIS A 26 2.05 15.09 14.18
N GLY A 27 2.69 13.93 14.03
CA GLY A 27 3.76 13.46 14.90
C GLY A 27 5.13 14.10 14.58
N PRO A 28 6.14 13.88 15.43
CA PRO A 28 7.47 14.49 15.27
C PRO A 28 8.20 14.04 13.98
N LEU A 29 7.80 12.92 13.40
CA LEU A 29 8.38 12.38 12.16
C LEU A 29 7.55 12.75 10.92
N ASP A 30 6.47 13.52 11.06
CA ASP A 30 5.54 13.83 9.99
C ASP A 30 6.03 14.99 9.10
N SER A 31 7.06 14.74 8.32
CA SER A 31 7.58 15.70 7.33
C SER A 31 8.06 15.02 6.05
N ALA A 32 8.07 15.74 4.94
CA ALA A 32 8.54 15.23 3.66
C ALA A 32 10.02 14.82 3.69
N ASP A 33 10.88 15.54 4.42
CA ASP A 33 12.30 15.21 4.57
C ASP A 33 12.49 13.92 5.37
N VAL A 34 11.75 13.72 6.46
CA VAL A 34 11.82 12.48 7.25
C VAL A 34 11.32 11.30 6.42
N VAL A 35 10.20 11.43 5.70
CA VAL A 35 9.68 10.36 4.83
C VAL A 35 10.69 10.01 3.73
N ARG A 36 11.35 11.00 3.13
CA ARG A 36 12.44 10.80 2.18
C ARG A 36 13.60 10.00 2.79
N ARG A 37 14.01 10.32 4.01
CA ARG A 37 15.08 9.60 4.74
C ARG A 37 14.68 8.17 5.07
N PHE A 38 13.43 7.94 5.50
CA PHE A 38 12.91 6.58 5.69
C PHE A 38 12.97 5.76 4.39
N ALA A 39 12.56 6.34 3.26
CA ALA A 39 12.62 5.67 1.97
C ALA A 39 14.06 5.30 1.60
N MET A 40 15.02 6.23 1.73
CA MET A 40 16.44 5.96 1.48
C MET A 40 16.98 4.86 2.39
N ALA A 41 16.67 4.90 3.68
CA ALA A 41 17.10 3.87 4.66
C ALA A 41 16.47 2.51 4.34
N ALA A 42 15.20 2.46 3.93
CA ALA A 42 14.52 1.24 3.50
C ALA A 42 15.24 0.61 2.29
N MET A 43 15.65 1.42 1.31
CA MET A 43 16.39 0.93 0.14
C MET A 43 17.76 0.37 0.53
N LEU A 44 18.49 1.03 1.44
CA LEU A 44 19.76 0.51 1.99
C LEU A 44 19.56 -0.81 2.75
N GLY A 45 18.39 -0.99 3.38
CA GLY A 45 17.99 -2.22 4.06
C GLY A 45 17.53 -3.34 3.11
N GLY A 46 17.48 -3.11 1.80
CA GLY A 46 17.14 -4.12 0.79
C GLY A 46 15.66 -4.18 0.41
N ALA A 47 14.86 -3.16 0.73
CA ALA A 47 13.49 -3.05 0.21
C ALA A 47 13.48 -2.98 -1.33
N GLY A 48 12.45 -3.56 -1.95
CA GLY A 48 12.26 -3.51 -3.40
C GLY A 48 11.50 -2.26 -3.86
N ALA A 49 10.68 -1.69 -2.98
CA ALA A 49 9.88 -0.48 -3.22
C ALA A 49 9.48 0.18 -1.90
N VAL A 50 8.86 1.36 -2.01
CA VAL A 50 8.25 2.07 -0.90
C VAL A 50 6.80 2.43 -1.19
N ARG A 51 6.00 2.55 -0.13
CA ARG A 51 4.62 3.06 -0.18
C ARG A 51 4.56 4.40 0.56
N ILE A 52 4.11 5.44 -0.13
CA ILE A 52 4.21 6.83 0.32
C ILE A 52 2.82 7.49 0.28
N GLU A 53 2.48 8.20 1.35
CA GLU A 53 1.27 9.02 1.43
C GLU A 53 1.58 10.48 1.06
N GLY A 54 0.72 11.05 0.19
CA GLY A 54 0.75 12.45 -0.21
C GLY A 54 1.70 12.76 -1.38
N ALA A 55 1.17 13.42 -2.42
CA ALA A 55 1.94 13.78 -3.62
C ALA A 55 3.22 14.57 -3.33
N PRO A 56 3.26 15.55 -2.39
CA PRO A 56 4.51 16.25 -2.05
C PRO A 56 5.60 15.31 -1.50
N ARG A 57 5.22 14.31 -0.71
CA ARG A 57 6.15 13.31 -0.17
C ARG A 57 6.61 12.34 -1.25
N VAL A 58 5.69 11.93 -2.16
CA VAL A 58 6.05 11.13 -3.34
C VAL A 58 7.11 11.86 -4.17
N ALA A 59 6.93 13.14 -4.47
CA ALA A 59 7.90 13.94 -5.23
C ALA A 59 9.26 14.05 -4.51
N ALA A 60 9.26 14.28 -3.19
CA ALA A 60 10.49 14.34 -2.40
C ALA A 60 11.25 13.00 -2.39
N VAL A 61 10.52 11.87 -2.31
CA VAL A 61 11.10 10.52 -2.35
C VAL A 61 11.59 10.20 -3.75
N ARG A 62 10.85 10.53 -4.80
CA ARG A 62 11.24 10.31 -6.20
C ARG A 62 12.56 11.01 -6.53
N GLY A 63 12.80 12.21 -6.00
CA GLY A 63 14.07 12.91 -6.15
C GLY A 63 15.29 12.24 -5.47
N ALA A 64 15.07 11.18 -4.66
CA ALA A 64 16.10 10.55 -3.86
C ALA A 64 16.33 9.05 -4.15
N ILE A 65 15.38 8.37 -4.79
CA ILE A 65 15.47 6.93 -5.09
C ILE A 65 14.95 6.60 -6.49
N ASP A 66 15.52 5.56 -7.11
CA ASP A 66 15.07 5.01 -8.41
C ASP A 66 14.13 3.79 -8.26
N ALA A 67 13.84 3.39 -7.02
CA ALA A 67 12.96 2.25 -6.74
C ALA A 67 11.49 2.59 -7.05
N PRO A 68 10.63 1.59 -7.30
CA PRO A 68 9.20 1.82 -7.46
C PRO A 68 8.57 2.49 -6.23
N ILE A 69 7.67 3.44 -6.49
CA ILE A 69 6.90 4.15 -5.48
C ILE A 69 5.41 3.81 -5.64
N ILE A 70 4.80 3.25 -4.61
CA ILE A 70 3.35 3.11 -4.49
C ILE A 70 2.84 4.38 -3.83
N GLY A 71 2.14 5.22 -4.58
CA GLY A 71 1.57 6.47 -4.09
C GLY A 71 0.13 6.28 -3.61
N ILE A 72 -0.21 6.94 -2.51
CA ILE A 72 -1.58 7.09 -2.01
C ILE A 72 -1.82 8.52 -1.55
N VAL A 73 -3.09 8.91 -1.46
CA VAL A 73 -3.53 10.10 -0.72
C VAL A 73 -4.56 9.65 0.30
N LYS A 74 -4.43 10.08 1.55
CA LYS A 74 -5.45 9.84 2.58
C LYS A 74 -6.28 11.09 2.79
N ARG A 75 -7.59 10.90 2.86
CA ARG A 75 -8.56 11.95 3.17
C ARG A 75 -9.60 11.45 4.15
N ASP A 76 -9.88 12.21 5.18
CA ASP A 76 -11.03 12.00 6.04
C ASP A 76 -12.21 12.75 5.42
N LEU A 77 -13.21 12.00 4.97
CA LEU A 77 -14.38 12.51 4.28
C LEU A 77 -15.60 12.40 5.20
N PRO A 78 -16.32 13.50 5.49
CA PRO A 78 -17.46 13.46 6.41
C PRO A 78 -18.58 12.55 5.93
N ASP A 79 -18.78 12.45 4.61
CA ASP A 79 -19.90 11.74 4.00
C ASP A 79 -19.54 10.33 3.49
N TYR A 80 -18.26 9.92 3.56
CA TYR A 80 -17.79 8.66 2.98
C TYR A 80 -16.81 7.94 3.90
N PRO A 81 -16.96 6.61 4.07
CA PRO A 81 -16.08 5.84 4.97
C PRO A 81 -14.73 5.47 4.35
N ILE A 82 -14.52 5.76 3.08
CA ILE A 82 -13.25 5.50 2.41
C ILE A 82 -12.25 6.63 2.63
N ARG A 83 -10.96 6.30 2.64
CA ARG A 83 -9.88 7.28 2.86
C ARG A 83 -8.82 7.30 1.76
N ILE A 84 -8.57 6.16 1.11
CA ILE A 84 -7.39 5.99 0.25
C ILE A 84 -7.71 6.40 -1.18
N THR A 85 -7.07 7.46 -1.66
CA THR A 85 -7.11 8.01 -3.03
C THR A 85 -8.53 8.13 -3.58
N PRO A 86 -9.41 8.91 -2.90
CA PRO A 86 -10.84 8.92 -3.20
C PRO A 86 -11.24 9.75 -4.43
N PHE A 87 -10.35 10.58 -5.00
CA PHE A 87 -10.68 11.51 -6.09
C PHE A 87 -9.74 11.38 -7.29
N LEU A 88 -10.27 11.71 -8.49
CA LEU A 88 -9.47 11.77 -9.73
C LEU A 88 -8.27 12.72 -9.60
N ARG A 89 -8.45 13.89 -8.97
CA ARG A 89 -7.35 14.83 -8.70
C ARG A 89 -6.22 14.26 -7.83
N ASP A 90 -6.52 13.28 -6.98
CA ASP A 90 -5.50 12.62 -6.16
C ASP A 90 -4.66 11.67 -7.00
N VAL A 91 -5.30 10.97 -7.94
CA VAL A 91 -4.61 10.13 -8.94
C VAL A 91 -3.68 10.99 -9.78
N ASP A 92 -4.18 12.08 -10.36
CA ASP A 92 -3.38 12.98 -11.20
C ASP A 92 -2.19 13.55 -10.45
N ALA A 93 -2.39 13.99 -9.19
CA ALA A 93 -1.34 14.53 -8.35
C ALA A 93 -0.24 13.51 -8.02
N LEU A 94 -0.61 12.25 -7.74
CA LEU A 94 0.33 11.18 -7.45
C LEU A 94 1.18 10.82 -8.67
N ILE A 95 0.56 10.73 -9.85
CA ILE A 95 1.26 10.44 -11.11
C ILE A 95 2.22 11.57 -11.46
N ALA A 96 1.76 12.83 -11.38
CA ALA A 96 2.60 14.00 -11.61
C ALA A 96 3.79 14.08 -10.64
N ALA A 97 3.62 13.58 -9.41
CA ALA A 97 4.69 13.48 -8.40
C ALA A 97 5.68 12.32 -8.65
N GLY A 98 5.42 11.43 -9.61
CA GLY A 98 6.31 10.34 -9.98
C GLY A 98 6.00 9.01 -9.29
N ALA A 99 4.75 8.75 -8.88
CA ALA A 99 4.33 7.43 -8.45
C ALA A 99 4.30 6.46 -9.65
N ASP A 100 4.91 5.28 -9.49
CA ASP A 100 4.88 4.21 -10.49
C ASP A 100 3.60 3.37 -10.38
N ILE A 101 3.08 3.28 -9.16
CA ILE A 101 1.88 2.54 -8.79
C ILE A 101 1.00 3.49 -7.99
N VAL A 102 -0.29 3.58 -8.31
CA VAL A 102 -1.27 4.30 -7.49
C VAL A 102 -2.18 3.28 -6.83
N ALA A 103 -2.25 3.31 -5.50
CA ALA A 103 -3.18 2.49 -4.74
C ALA A 103 -4.42 3.29 -4.33
N LEU A 104 -5.57 2.63 -4.37
CA LEU A 104 -6.85 3.20 -3.96
C LEU A 104 -7.70 2.21 -3.17
N ASP A 105 -8.60 2.72 -2.35
CA ASP A 105 -9.62 1.91 -1.69
C ASP A 105 -10.55 1.31 -2.75
N ALA A 106 -10.51 -0.01 -2.92
CA ALA A 106 -11.31 -0.73 -3.90
C ALA A 106 -12.47 -1.52 -3.26
N THR A 107 -12.84 -1.19 -2.03
CA THR A 107 -13.99 -1.82 -1.35
C THR A 107 -15.31 -1.38 -1.97
N SER A 108 -16.38 -2.11 -1.68
CA SER A 108 -17.74 -1.77 -2.14
C SER A 108 -18.40 -0.61 -1.38
N ARG A 109 -17.70 0.01 -0.40
CA ARG A 109 -18.23 1.08 0.45
C ARG A 109 -18.56 2.34 -0.34
N ALA A 110 -19.50 3.16 0.19
CA ALA A 110 -19.89 4.43 -0.41
C ALA A 110 -18.68 5.35 -0.65
N ARG A 111 -18.63 6.02 -1.81
CA ARG A 111 -17.46 6.80 -2.27
C ARG A 111 -17.87 7.92 -3.22
N PRO A 112 -17.05 9.00 -3.32
CA PRO A 112 -17.33 10.11 -4.22
C PRO A 112 -17.12 9.77 -5.71
N GLU A 113 -16.08 8.98 -6.02
CA GLU A 113 -15.72 8.56 -7.38
C GLU A 113 -15.78 7.04 -7.48
N THR A 114 -16.22 6.50 -8.60
CA THR A 114 -16.28 5.04 -8.79
C THR A 114 -14.88 4.43 -8.88
N VAL A 115 -14.71 3.19 -8.43
CA VAL A 115 -13.46 2.44 -8.58
C VAL A 115 -13.02 2.37 -10.04
N ALA A 116 -13.97 2.18 -10.97
CA ALA A 116 -13.69 2.12 -12.39
C ALA A 116 -13.17 3.45 -12.95
N SER A 117 -13.75 4.60 -12.56
CA SER A 117 -13.27 5.91 -13.02
C SER A 117 -11.86 6.24 -12.53
N LEU A 118 -11.55 5.88 -11.28
CA LEU A 118 -10.20 6.03 -10.71
C LEU A 118 -9.19 5.11 -11.41
N LEU A 119 -9.54 3.85 -11.66
CA LEU A 119 -8.73 2.90 -12.41
C LEU A 119 -8.40 3.41 -13.83
N ASP A 120 -9.42 3.93 -14.52
CA ASP A 120 -9.24 4.49 -15.87
C ASP A 120 -8.32 5.72 -15.85
N ALA A 121 -8.40 6.57 -14.82
CA ALA A 121 -7.50 7.71 -14.67
C ALA A 121 -6.05 7.24 -14.44
N ILE A 122 -5.82 6.25 -13.58
CA ILE A 122 -4.48 5.67 -13.35
C ILE A 122 -3.89 5.14 -14.66
N ARG A 123 -4.68 4.39 -15.42
CA ARG A 123 -4.26 3.81 -16.70
C ARG A 123 -3.92 4.88 -17.75
N ARG A 124 -4.75 5.91 -17.87
CA ARG A 124 -4.46 7.05 -18.78
C ARG A 124 -3.19 7.78 -18.39
N GLY A 125 -2.90 7.90 -17.10
CA GLY A 125 -1.66 8.49 -16.59
C GLY A 125 -0.42 7.61 -16.72
N GLY A 126 -0.57 6.36 -17.18
CA GLY A 126 0.55 5.43 -17.42
C GLY A 126 1.10 4.73 -16.17
N ALA A 127 0.46 4.88 -15.01
CA ALA A 127 0.83 4.17 -13.78
C ALA A 127 0.16 2.79 -13.68
N LEU A 128 0.70 1.92 -12.81
CA LEU A 128 0.07 0.66 -12.41
C LEU A 128 -0.99 0.93 -11.34
N ALA A 129 -2.05 0.13 -11.35
CA ALA A 129 -3.13 0.26 -10.38
C ALA A 129 -3.06 -0.84 -9.31
N MET A 130 -3.09 -0.43 -8.04
CA MET A 130 -3.22 -1.33 -6.89
C MET A 130 -4.57 -1.12 -6.21
N ALA A 131 -5.28 -2.23 -5.96
CA ALA A 131 -6.54 -2.23 -5.23
C ALA A 131 -6.29 -2.54 -3.75
N ASP A 132 -6.64 -1.65 -2.84
CA ASP A 132 -6.68 -1.94 -1.41
C ASP A 132 -8.05 -2.55 -1.07
N CYS A 133 -8.05 -3.85 -0.73
CA CYS A 133 -9.23 -4.66 -0.49
C CYS A 133 -9.36 -5.05 0.99
N SER A 134 -10.59 -5.26 1.46
CA SER A 134 -10.90 -5.68 2.83
C SER A 134 -11.27 -7.15 2.94
N CYS A 135 -11.77 -7.75 1.87
CA CYS A 135 -12.28 -9.11 1.80
C CYS A 135 -12.04 -9.74 0.42
N GLU A 136 -12.42 -10.98 0.26
CA GLU A 136 -12.26 -11.74 -1.00
C GLU A 136 -13.15 -11.18 -2.10
N GLU A 137 -14.36 -10.73 -1.78
CA GLU A 137 -15.31 -10.16 -2.74
C GLU A 137 -14.77 -8.85 -3.35
N ASP A 138 -14.18 -7.98 -2.53
CA ASP A 138 -13.51 -6.76 -3.01
C ASP A 138 -12.36 -7.12 -3.95
N ALA A 139 -11.53 -8.11 -3.56
CA ALA A 139 -10.40 -8.57 -4.33
C ALA A 139 -10.80 -9.17 -5.67
N ALA A 140 -11.86 -9.99 -5.71
CA ALA A 140 -12.39 -10.59 -6.92
C ALA A 140 -12.96 -9.51 -7.87
N ALA A 141 -13.71 -8.54 -7.33
CA ALA A 141 -14.25 -7.42 -8.12
C ALA A 141 -13.11 -6.57 -8.72
N ALA A 142 -12.08 -6.23 -7.93
CA ALA A 142 -10.92 -5.49 -8.41
C ALA A 142 -10.13 -6.27 -9.47
N HIS A 143 -9.94 -7.59 -9.28
CA HIS A 143 -9.28 -8.45 -10.26
C HIS A 143 -10.07 -8.50 -11.58
N ALA A 144 -11.39 -8.63 -11.52
CA ALA A 144 -12.27 -8.63 -12.70
C ALA A 144 -12.25 -7.27 -13.45
N LEU A 145 -12.11 -6.14 -12.75
CA LEU A 145 -11.89 -4.82 -13.35
C LEU A 145 -10.50 -4.68 -13.98
N GLY A 146 -9.56 -5.59 -13.66
CA GLY A 146 -8.22 -5.67 -14.21
C GLY A 146 -7.19 -4.82 -13.47
N PHE A 147 -7.31 -4.64 -12.16
CA PHE A 147 -6.22 -4.08 -11.36
C PHE A 147 -4.96 -4.93 -11.50
N ASP A 148 -3.81 -4.28 -11.50
CA ASP A 148 -2.51 -4.94 -11.70
C ASP A 148 -2.03 -5.65 -10.44
N ILE A 149 -2.36 -5.10 -9.26
CA ILE A 149 -1.97 -5.59 -7.94
C ILE A 149 -3.19 -5.58 -7.02
N ILE A 150 -3.40 -6.66 -6.28
CA ILE A 150 -4.46 -6.79 -5.28
C ILE A 150 -3.85 -6.78 -3.88
N GLY A 151 -4.17 -5.77 -3.10
CA GLY A 151 -3.67 -5.59 -1.73
C GLY A 151 -4.68 -6.04 -0.67
N THR A 152 -4.22 -6.64 0.42
CA THR A 152 -5.04 -7.01 1.58
C THR A 152 -5.10 -5.91 2.65
N THR A 153 -4.72 -4.71 2.28
CA THR A 153 -4.46 -3.53 3.13
C THR A 153 -5.60 -3.23 4.11
N LEU A 154 -6.85 -3.36 3.65
CA LEU A 154 -8.03 -2.97 4.42
C LEU A 154 -8.68 -4.12 5.19
N SER A 155 -8.13 -5.34 5.13
CA SER A 155 -8.63 -6.45 5.95
C SER A 155 -8.60 -6.12 7.44
N GLY A 156 -9.78 -6.17 8.08
CA GLY A 156 -9.97 -5.83 9.49
C GLY A 156 -10.05 -4.33 9.78
N TYR A 157 -10.07 -3.44 8.76
CA TYR A 157 -10.15 -1.98 8.95
C TYR A 157 -11.45 -1.36 8.43
N THR A 158 -12.42 -2.18 8.00
CA THR A 158 -13.68 -1.72 7.41
C THR A 158 -14.89 -1.83 8.36
N GLY A 159 -14.67 -2.19 9.59
CA GLY A 159 -15.69 -2.26 10.65
C GLY A 159 -15.28 -3.19 11.79
N GLY A 160 -15.84 -2.94 12.98
CA GLY A 160 -15.55 -3.73 14.18
C GLY A 160 -14.16 -3.47 14.80
N ALA A 161 -13.78 -4.34 15.74
CA ALA A 161 -12.46 -4.29 16.36
C ALA A 161 -11.39 -4.78 15.37
N VAL A 162 -10.27 -4.05 15.30
CA VAL A 162 -9.14 -4.44 14.47
C VAL A 162 -8.51 -5.74 15.00
N PRO A 163 -8.42 -6.81 14.20
CA PRO A 163 -7.80 -8.05 14.63
C PRO A 163 -6.31 -7.86 14.97
N PRO A 164 -5.75 -8.60 15.94
CA PRO A 164 -4.34 -8.42 16.32
C PRO A 164 -3.35 -9.05 15.32
N ALA A 165 -3.77 -10.00 14.50
CA ALA A 165 -2.92 -10.75 13.58
C ALA A 165 -3.17 -10.37 12.11
N PRO A 166 -2.17 -10.57 11.21
CA PRO A 166 -2.37 -10.48 9.77
C PRO A 166 -3.39 -11.51 9.27
N ASP A 167 -4.08 -11.19 8.18
CA ASP A 167 -5.06 -12.09 7.55
C ASP A 167 -4.40 -12.99 6.50
N PHE A 168 -3.66 -14.00 6.95
CA PHE A 168 -3.02 -14.97 6.05
C PHE A 168 -4.04 -15.79 5.26
N ALA A 169 -5.25 -16.01 5.83
CA ALA A 169 -6.31 -16.75 5.14
C ALA A 169 -6.82 -15.97 3.92
N LEU A 170 -7.03 -14.66 4.04
CA LEU A 170 -7.39 -13.81 2.91
C LEU A 170 -6.30 -13.83 1.83
N ILE A 171 -5.02 -13.72 2.22
CA ILE A 171 -3.90 -13.79 1.26
C ILE A 171 -3.99 -15.09 0.46
N THR A 172 -4.19 -16.23 1.12
CA THR A 172 -4.29 -17.54 0.45
C THR A 172 -5.46 -17.60 -0.53
N ARG A 173 -6.65 -17.13 -0.13
CA ARG A 173 -7.82 -17.13 -1.01
C ARG A 173 -7.62 -16.24 -2.23
N VAL A 174 -7.08 -15.03 -2.04
CA VAL A 174 -6.83 -14.10 -3.15
C VAL A 174 -5.73 -14.60 -4.08
N ALA A 175 -4.68 -15.23 -3.55
CA ALA A 175 -3.59 -15.80 -4.36
C ALA A 175 -4.04 -16.95 -5.27
N ALA A 176 -5.19 -17.57 -5.00
CA ALA A 176 -5.75 -18.61 -5.85
C ALA A 176 -6.23 -18.09 -7.23
N PHE A 177 -6.53 -16.79 -7.36
CA PHE A 177 -7.01 -16.21 -8.61
C PHE A 177 -6.25 -14.96 -9.07
N ALA A 178 -5.58 -14.23 -8.18
CA ALA A 178 -4.83 -13.03 -8.50
C ALA A 178 -3.32 -13.30 -8.49
N PRO A 179 -2.59 -13.03 -9.58
CA PRO A 179 -1.16 -13.37 -9.67
C PRO A 179 -0.26 -12.44 -8.85
N ARG A 180 -0.73 -11.24 -8.50
CA ARG A 180 0.06 -10.24 -7.75
C ARG A 180 -0.68 -9.81 -6.50
N VAL A 181 -0.56 -10.61 -5.44
CA VAL A 181 -1.12 -10.28 -4.12
C VAL A 181 -0.06 -9.52 -3.30
N MET A 182 -0.36 -8.28 -2.96
CA MET A 182 0.41 -7.48 -2.01
C MET A 182 -0.15 -7.72 -0.61
N ALA A 183 0.56 -8.51 0.20
CA ALA A 183 0.18 -8.70 1.60
C ALA A 183 0.50 -7.43 2.40
N GLU A 184 -0.50 -6.79 2.94
CA GLU A 184 -0.37 -5.62 3.80
C GLU A 184 -1.40 -5.69 4.93
N GLY A 185 -1.03 -5.22 6.10
CA GLY A 185 -1.89 -5.15 7.28
C GLY A 185 -1.37 -5.98 8.45
N ARG A 186 -1.02 -5.32 9.55
CA ARG A 186 -0.63 -5.93 10.85
C ARG A 186 0.57 -6.89 10.79
N ILE A 187 1.43 -6.76 9.77
CA ILE A 187 2.68 -7.53 9.65
C ILE A 187 3.76 -6.78 10.42
N HIS A 188 4.20 -7.35 11.54
CA HIS A 188 5.08 -6.68 12.50
C HIS A 188 6.42 -7.41 12.71
N THR A 189 6.55 -8.64 12.24
CA THR A 189 7.76 -9.45 12.45
C THR A 189 8.26 -10.09 11.15
N PRO A 190 9.58 -10.39 11.05
CA PRO A 190 10.11 -11.13 9.90
C PRO A 190 9.48 -12.52 9.73
N GLN A 191 9.01 -13.15 10.81
CA GLN A 191 8.30 -14.42 10.73
C GLN A 191 6.95 -14.26 10.03
N GLN A 192 6.20 -13.19 10.32
CA GLN A 192 4.92 -12.91 9.65
C GLN A 192 5.13 -12.59 8.15
N VAL A 193 6.26 -11.96 7.77
CA VAL A 193 6.62 -11.80 6.36
C VAL A 193 6.80 -13.15 5.67
N ARG A 194 7.52 -14.10 6.30
CA ARG A 194 7.64 -15.47 5.78
C ARG A 194 6.29 -16.19 5.66
N GLN A 195 5.42 -16.04 6.66
CA GLN A 195 4.06 -16.61 6.63
C GLN A 195 3.22 -16.03 5.50
N ALA A 196 3.25 -14.70 5.29
CA ALA A 196 2.57 -14.05 4.17
C ALA A 196 3.07 -14.57 2.82
N ARG A 197 4.39 -14.75 2.66
CA ARG A 197 4.98 -15.36 1.46
C ARG A 197 4.52 -16.81 1.26
N ALA A 198 4.50 -17.60 2.32
CA ALA A 198 4.02 -18.99 2.29
C ALA A 198 2.52 -19.06 1.96
N ALA A 199 1.73 -18.06 2.36
CA ALA A 199 0.32 -17.94 2.01
C ALA A 199 0.07 -17.52 0.55
N GLY A 200 1.11 -17.25 -0.25
CA GLY A 200 1.01 -16.94 -1.67
C GLY A 200 1.18 -15.45 -2.02
N ALA A 201 1.57 -14.60 -1.07
CA ALA A 201 1.83 -13.19 -1.38
C ALA A 201 2.93 -13.04 -2.44
N TRP A 202 2.67 -12.25 -3.48
CA TRP A 202 3.65 -11.86 -4.50
C TRP A 202 4.71 -10.93 -3.91
N ALA A 203 4.29 -9.95 -3.09
CA ALA A 203 5.16 -9.07 -2.33
C ALA A 203 4.51 -8.77 -0.96
N VAL A 204 5.30 -8.22 -0.03
CA VAL A 204 4.82 -7.94 1.33
C VAL A 204 5.13 -6.49 1.71
N THR A 205 4.12 -5.76 2.18
CA THR A 205 4.26 -4.41 2.70
C THR A 205 4.32 -4.40 4.23
N VAL A 206 5.35 -3.76 4.78
CA VAL A 206 5.49 -3.52 6.23
C VAL A 206 5.59 -2.03 6.48
N GLY A 207 4.74 -1.51 7.35
CA GLY A 207 4.74 -0.08 7.74
C GLY A 207 5.12 0.12 9.19
N THR A 208 4.17 -0.08 10.10
CA THR A 208 4.25 0.26 11.53
C THR A 208 5.53 -0.24 12.20
N ALA A 209 5.91 -1.49 11.98
CA ALA A 209 7.08 -2.09 12.60
C ALA A 209 8.43 -1.49 12.14
N ILE A 210 8.44 -0.71 11.04
CA ILE A 210 9.67 -0.12 10.50
C ILE A 210 9.68 1.41 10.65
N THR A 211 8.54 2.08 10.43
CA THR A 211 8.53 3.54 10.26
C THR A 211 7.71 4.30 11.31
N ARG A 212 6.98 3.60 12.20
CA ARG A 212 6.22 4.23 13.29
C ARG A 212 6.91 3.99 14.62
N THR A 213 7.99 4.72 14.86
CA THR A 213 8.84 4.61 16.05
C THR A 213 8.02 4.72 17.35
N GLU A 214 7.02 5.59 17.38
CA GLU A 214 6.16 5.81 18.54
C GLU A 214 5.41 4.53 18.96
N LEU A 215 4.81 3.82 17.98
CA LEU A 215 4.09 2.59 18.25
C LEU A 215 5.03 1.43 18.59
N VAL A 216 6.16 1.35 17.90
CA VAL A 216 7.17 0.31 18.21
C VAL A 216 7.74 0.53 19.61
N THR A 217 8.03 1.78 19.99
CA THR A 217 8.48 2.11 21.35
C THR A 217 7.42 1.74 22.39
N GLN A 218 6.14 2.02 22.12
CA GLN A 218 5.04 1.64 23.00
C GLN A 218 4.99 0.13 23.24
N TRP A 219 5.13 -0.70 22.20
CA TRP A 219 5.15 -2.17 22.36
C TRP A 219 6.24 -2.65 23.31
N PHE A 220 7.45 -2.05 23.24
CA PHE A 220 8.53 -2.39 24.16
C PHE A 220 8.27 -1.85 25.57
N ALA A 221 7.72 -0.66 25.71
CA ALA A 221 7.41 -0.08 27.01
C ALA A 221 6.32 -0.89 27.75
N GLU A 222 5.28 -1.32 27.04
CA GLU A 222 4.22 -2.18 27.59
C GLU A 222 4.74 -3.55 28.07
N ALA A 223 5.80 -4.07 27.42
CA ALA A 223 6.41 -5.34 27.83
C ALA A 223 7.28 -5.23 29.09
N MET A 224 7.50 -4.03 29.63
CA MET A 224 8.27 -3.79 30.87
C MET A 224 7.39 -3.83 32.13
N VAL A 225 6.07 -3.88 31.97
CA VAL A 225 5.07 -3.94 33.04
C VAL A 225 4.45 -5.33 33.06
#